data_ab1e01e7e33cb44133659823deda1194
#
_entry.id   ab1e01e7e33cb44133659823deda1194
#
_cell.length_a   1.000
_cell.length_b   1.000
_cell.length_c   1.000
_cell.angle_alpha   90.00
_cell.angle_beta   90.00
_cell.angle_gamma   90.00
#
_symmetry.space_group_name_H-M   'P 1'
#
loop_
_entity.id
_entity.type
_entity.pdbx_description
1 polymer ?
#
loop_
_entity_poly.entity_id
_entity_poly.type
_entity_poly.pdbx_seq_one_letter_code
_entity_poly.pdbx_strand_id
1 'polypeptide(L)'
;MVHILVVEDDAKLNQIVCTYLNDSGFAAKGCLNANDAYDELYNSLYDLIISDIMMPEVDGFEFARTVRQVNKHIPILFMSARDDLPAKQKGFQLGIDDYMVKPID
;
A
#
# COMPACT_ATOMS: atom_id res chain seq x y z
N MET A 1 -13.40 -13.53 3.31
CA MET A 1 -13.39 -12.08 3.09
C MET A 1 -11.97 -11.63 2.77
N VAL A 2 -11.83 -10.79 1.76
CA VAL A 2 -10.52 -10.28 1.36
C VAL A 2 -10.10 -9.16 2.31
N HIS A 3 -8.93 -9.31 2.92
CA HIS A 3 -8.36 -8.33 3.86
C HIS A 3 -7.31 -7.47 3.14
N ILE A 4 -7.52 -6.16 3.14
CA ILE A 4 -6.67 -5.19 2.44
C ILE A 4 -6.03 -4.24 3.45
N LEU A 5 -4.72 -4.11 3.40
CA LEU A 5 -3.98 -3.14 4.20
C LEU A 5 -3.71 -1.91 3.34
N VAL A 6 -4.13 -0.74 3.82
CA VAL A 6 -3.95 0.54 3.12
C VAL A 6 -2.94 1.38 3.89
N VAL A 7 -1.81 1.68 3.25
CA VAL A 7 -0.72 2.47 3.85
C VAL A 7 -0.65 3.81 3.15
N GLU A 8 -1.13 4.85 3.80
CA GLU A 8 -1.24 6.19 3.24
C GLU A 8 -1.16 7.22 4.38
N ASP A 9 -0.22 8.15 4.30
CA ASP A 9 0.00 9.13 5.35
C ASP A 9 -1.02 10.27 5.37
N ASP A 10 -1.72 10.53 4.25
CA ASP A 10 -2.85 11.46 4.22
C ASP A 10 -4.05 10.78 4.88
N ALA A 11 -4.36 11.18 6.12
CA ALA A 11 -5.42 10.55 6.91
C ALA A 11 -6.78 10.59 6.23
N LYS A 12 -7.08 11.71 5.55
CA LYS A 12 -8.36 11.86 4.86
C LYS A 12 -8.47 10.92 3.67
N LEU A 13 -7.43 10.86 2.84
CA LEU A 13 -7.41 9.94 1.69
C LEU A 13 -7.44 8.49 2.16
N ASN A 14 -6.68 8.17 3.21
CA ASN A 14 -6.69 6.83 3.80
C ASN A 14 -8.11 6.43 4.19
N GLN A 15 -8.83 7.32 4.89
CA GLN A 15 -10.21 7.06 5.31
C GLN A 15 -11.14 6.87 4.11
N ILE A 16 -11.01 7.70 3.08
CA ILE A 16 -11.83 7.60 1.87
C ILE A 16 -11.63 6.24 1.19
N VAL A 17 -10.37 5.84 1.00
CA VAL A 17 -10.05 4.56 0.36
C VAL A 17 -10.57 3.39 1.18
N CYS A 18 -10.34 3.40 2.49
CA CYS A 18 -10.81 2.32 3.36
C CYS A 18 -12.33 2.24 3.40
N THR A 19 -13.02 3.37 3.45
CA THR A 19 -14.49 3.39 3.44
C THR A 19 -15.03 2.80 2.15
N TYR A 20 -14.46 3.21 1.01
CA TYR A 20 -14.87 2.69 -0.29
C TYR A 20 -14.68 1.16 -0.35
N LEU A 21 -13.53 0.67 0.09
CA LEU A 21 -13.24 -0.76 0.05
C LEU A 21 -14.16 -1.54 0.98
N ASN A 22 -14.39 -1.02 2.20
CA ASN A 22 -15.29 -1.68 3.15
C ASN A 22 -16.73 -1.71 2.62
N ASP A 23 -17.20 -0.63 2.01
CA ASP A 23 -18.53 -0.57 1.42
C ASP A 23 -18.66 -1.50 0.20
N SER A 24 -17.54 -1.85 -0.43
CA SER A 24 -17.50 -2.76 -1.58
C SER A 24 -17.39 -4.24 -1.17
N GLY A 25 -17.41 -4.54 0.13
CA GLY A 25 -17.40 -5.92 0.62
C GLY A 25 -16.02 -6.46 1.02
N PHE A 26 -14.98 -5.63 1.02
CA PHE A 26 -13.65 -6.01 1.51
C PHE A 26 -13.51 -5.64 2.99
N ALA A 27 -12.50 -6.17 3.64
CA ALA A 27 -12.12 -5.76 5.00
C ALA A 27 -10.83 -4.94 4.91
N ALA A 28 -10.96 -3.61 4.88
CA ALA A 28 -9.82 -2.71 4.74
C ALA A 28 -9.42 -2.12 6.10
N LYS A 29 -8.11 -2.11 6.35
CA LYS A 29 -7.50 -1.49 7.51
C LYS A 29 -6.51 -0.44 7.04
N GLY A 30 -6.61 0.77 7.59
CA GLY A 30 -5.70 1.87 7.24
C GLY A 30 -4.57 2.01 8.24
N CYS A 31 -3.36 2.26 7.72
CA CYS A 31 -2.20 2.66 8.49
C CYS A 31 -1.65 3.95 7.91
N LEU A 32 -1.17 4.85 8.76
CA LEU A 32 -0.71 6.17 8.32
C LEU A 32 0.80 6.22 8.04
N ASN A 33 1.52 5.13 8.30
CA ASN A 33 2.95 5.03 8.07
C ASN A 33 3.38 3.58 7.92
N ALA A 34 4.61 3.37 7.46
CA ALA A 34 5.13 2.03 7.23
C ALA A 34 5.32 1.23 8.52
N ASN A 35 5.73 1.89 9.61
CA ASN A 35 5.97 1.18 10.87
C ASN A 35 4.68 0.57 11.42
N ASP A 36 3.58 1.30 11.38
CA ASP A 36 2.27 0.77 11.78
C ASP A 36 1.85 -0.38 10.87
N ALA A 37 2.15 -0.26 9.58
CA ALA A 37 1.86 -1.32 8.62
C ALA A 37 2.66 -2.60 8.89
N TYR A 38 3.93 -2.48 9.28
CA TYR A 38 4.73 -3.64 9.67
C TYR A 38 4.12 -4.35 10.88
N ASP A 39 3.66 -3.60 11.87
CA ASP A 39 3.00 -4.17 13.04
C ASP A 39 1.72 -4.92 12.66
N GLU A 40 0.91 -4.33 11.76
CA GLU A 40 -0.29 -5.00 11.27
C GLU A 40 0.04 -6.29 10.54
N LEU A 41 1.04 -6.26 9.67
CA LEU A 41 1.45 -7.45 8.90
C LEU A 41 2.04 -8.54 9.79
N TYR A 42 2.65 -8.15 10.91
CA TYR A 42 3.16 -9.11 11.90
C TYR A 42 2.01 -9.80 12.65
N ASN A 43 0.95 -9.04 12.98
CA ASN A 43 -0.11 -9.53 13.88
C ASN A 43 -1.31 -10.13 13.14
N SER A 44 -1.47 -9.86 11.85
CA SER A 44 -2.65 -10.27 11.08
C SER A 44 -2.29 -10.68 9.66
N LEU A 45 -3.16 -11.47 9.04
CA LEU A 45 -2.99 -11.89 7.65
C LEU A 45 -3.75 -10.95 6.73
N TYR A 46 -3.08 -10.53 5.66
CA TYR A 46 -3.67 -9.68 4.63
C TYR A 46 -3.53 -10.33 3.26
N ASP A 47 -4.47 -10.02 2.37
CA ASP A 47 -4.52 -10.57 1.01
C ASP A 47 -3.98 -9.60 -0.03
N LEU A 48 -3.93 -8.31 0.29
CA LEU A 48 -3.49 -7.26 -0.63
C LEU A 48 -2.97 -6.07 0.19
N ILE A 49 -1.92 -5.44 -0.32
CA ILE A 49 -1.41 -4.17 0.23
C ILE A 49 -1.59 -3.09 -0.83
N ILE A 50 -2.20 -1.96 -0.43
CA ILE A 50 -2.23 -0.73 -1.22
C ILE A 50 -1.38 0.28 -0.46
N SER A 51 -0.32 0.79 -1.09
CA SER A 51 0.62 1.69 -0.42
C SER A 51 0.95 2.91 -1.26
N ASP A 52 1.00 4.07 -0.61
CA ASP A 52 1.59 5.26 -1.22
C ASP A 52 3.12 5.09 -1.29
N ILE A 53 3.75 5.83 -2.18
CA ILE A 53 5.21 5.90 -2.29
C ILE A 53 5.75 7.01 -1.38
N MET A 54 5.14 8.18 -1.42
CA MET A 54 5.61 9.37 -0.71
C MET A 54 5.10 9.39 0.71
N MET A 55 5.86 8.81 1.64
CA MET A 55 5.53 8.79 3.06
C MET A 55 6.73 9.24 3.87
N PRO A 56 6.51 9.89 5.06
CA PRO A 56 7.61 10.29 5.91
C PRO A 56 8.36 9.08 6.49
N GLU A 57 9.64 9.24 6.75
CA GLU A 57 10.56 8.27 7.35
C GLU A 57 10.86 7.08 6.42
N VAL A 58 9.89 6.20 6.20
CA VAL A 58 10.04 5.03 5.32
C VAL A 58 9.10 5.22 4.14
N ASP A 59 9.66 5.40 2.95
CA ASP A 59 8.85 5.55 1.74
C ASP A 59 8.28 4.21 1.25
N GLY A 60 7.38 4.28 0.26
CA GLY A 60 6.72 3.08 -0.26
C GLY A 60 7.66 2.10 -0.93
N PHE A 61 8.74 2.58 -1.54
CA PHE A 61 9.75 1.68 -2.14
C PHE A 61 10.45 0.84 -1.07
N GLU A 62 10.87 1.47 0.01
CA GLU A 62 11.52 0.76 1.12
C GLU A 62 10.54 -0.17 1.81
N PHE A 63 9.31 0.27 2.00
CA PHE A 63 8.25 -0.55 2.57
C PHE A 63 8.04 -1.82 1.73
N ALA A 64 7.88 -1.68 0.42
CA ALA A 64 7.68 -2.82 -0.48
C ALA A 64 8.89 -3.77 -0.46
N ARG A 65 10.11 -3.22 -0.43
CA ARG A 65 11.33 -4.03 -0.35
C ARG A 65 11.33 -4.88 0.90
N THR A 66 11.01 -4.28 2.05
CA THR A 66 10.98 -4.98 3.35
C THR A 66 9.90 -6.07 3.35
N VAL A 67 8.72 -5.76 2.83
CA VAL A 67 7.63 -6.75 2.73
C VAL A 67 8.07 -7.94 1.87
N ARG A 68 8.72 -7.68 0.73
CA ARG A 68 9.17 -8.74 -0.18
C ARG A 68 10.25 -9.65 0.42
N GLN A 69 11.00 -9.18 1.40
CA GLN A 69 11.98 -10.02 2.11
C GLN A 69 11.31 -11.11 2.94
N VAL A 70 10.11 -10.86 3.44
CA VAL A 70 9.38 -11.82 4.30
C VAL A 70 8.19 -12.45 3.62
N ASN A 71 7.63 -11.83 2.59
CA ASN A 71 6.50 -12.37 1.83
C ASN A 71 6.66 -12.03 0.36
N LYS A 72 6.97 -13.05 -0.45
CA LYS A 72 7.23 -12.85 -1.88
C LYS A 72 5.96 -12.85 -2.73
N HIS A 73 4.82 -13.18 -2.16
CA HIS A 73 3.62 -13.47 -2.93
C HIS A 73 2.45 -12.51 -2.66
N ILE A 74 2.42 -11.81 -1.53
CA ILE A 74 1.31 -10.89 -1.27
C ILE A 74 1.28 -9.79 -2.34
N PRO A 75 0.14 -9.59 -3.02
CA PRO A 75 0.04 -8.52 -4.00
C PRO A 75 0.26 -7.16 -3.36
N ILE A 76 1.06 -6.32 -4.02
CA ILE A 76 1.32 -4.93 -3.62
C ILE A 76 0.95 -4.02 -4.77
N LEU A 77 0.09 -3.04 -4.49
CA LEU A 77 -0.32 -2.04 -5.44
C LEU A 77 0.11 -0.68 -4.92
N PHE A 78 0.88 0.06 -5.72
CA PHE A 78 1.24 1.44 -5.38
C PHE A 78 0.14 2.40 -5.81
N MET A 79 -0.09 3.43 -4.97
CA MET A 79 -1.02 4.51 -5.20
C MET A 79 -0.26 5.80 -4.94
N SER A 80 0.07 6.57 -5.98
CA SER A 80 0.97 7.71 -5.82
C SER A 80 0.62 8.86 -6.75
N ALA A 81 1.00 10.08 -6.33
CA ALA A 81 0.94 11.26 -7.20
C ALA A 81 2.05 11.24 -8.27
N ARG A 82 3.10 10.43 -8.10
CA ARG A 82 4.17 10.31 -9.09
C ARG A 82 3.69 9.54 -10.32
N ASP A 83 3.82 10.16 -11.49
CA ASP A 83 3.45 9.57 -12.77
C ASP A 83 4.67 9.60 -13.70
N ASP A 84 5.84 9.23 -13.19
CA ASP A 84 7.06 9.19 -13.98
C ASP A 84 7.54 7.75 -14.18
N LEU A 85 8.14 7.51 -15.33
CA LEU A 85 8.61 6.18 -15.68
C LEU A 85 9.65 5.63 -14.69
N PRO A 86 10.64 6.41 -14.20
CA PRO A 86 11.57 5.89 -13.20
C PRO A 86 10.91 5.36 -11.94
N ALA A 87 9.86 6.05 -11.43
CA ALA A 87 9.15 5.57 -10.25
C ALA A 87 8.43 4.24 -10.52
N LYS A 88 7.76 4.12 -11.67
CA LYS A 88 7.07 2.90 -12.06
C LYS A 88 8.04 1.75 -12.25
N GLN A 89 9.17 1.98 -12.93
CA GLN A 89 10.20 0.97 -13.13
C GLN A 89 10.77 0.48 -11.81
N LYS A 90 11.07 1.41 -10.88
CA LYS A 90 11.60 1.05 -9.57
C LYS A 90 10.61 0.20 -8.79
N GLY A 91 9.33 0.56 -8.82
CA GLY A 91 8.29 -0.22 -8.15
C GLY A 91 8.21 -1.64 -8.69
N PHE A 92 8.12 -1.80 -10.00
CA PHE A 92 8.03 -3.12 -10.61
C PHE A 92 9.31 -3.95 -10.40
N GLN A 93 10.49 -3.32 -10.37
CA GLN A 93 11.73 -4.00 -10.04
C GLN A 93 11.75 -4.53 -8.61
N LEU A 94 11.07 -3.84 -7.68
CA LEU A 94 10.92 -4.28 -6.30
C LEU A 94 9.86 -5.38 -6.13
N GLY A 95 9.12 -5.68 -7.19
CA GLY A 95 8.15 -6.77 -7.18
C GLY A 95 6.72 -6.35 -6.84
N ILE A 96 6.35 -5.08 -7.06
CA ILE A 96 4.93 -4.69 -6.96
C ILE A 96 4.16 -5.26 -8.15
N ASP A 97 2.85 -5.37 -7.97
CA ASP A 97 1.97 -5.99 -8.97
C ASP A 97 1.26 -4.98 -9.84
N ASP A 98 1.03 -3.76 -9.33
CA ASP A 98 0.36 -2.71 -10.10
C ASP A 98 0.67 -1.32 -9.54
N TYR A 99 0.34 -0.30 -10.31
CA TYR A 99 0.67 1.09 -9.99
C TYR A 99 -0.49 1.99 -10.43
N MET A 100 -1.08 2.73 -9.48
CA MET A 100 -2.13 3.70 -9.77
C MET A 100 -1.65 5.11 -9.48
N VAL A 101 -1.97 6.04 -10.38
CA VAL A 101 -1.62 7.45 -10.23
C VAL A 101 -2.80 8.21 -9.63
N LYS A 102 -2.53 9.03 -8.61
CA LYS A 102 -3.54 9.92 -8.02
C LYS A 102 -3.87 11.07 -8.98
N PRO A 103 -5.07 11.66 -8.96
CA PRO A 103 -6.20 11.25 -8.13
C PRO A 103 -6.87 9.96 -8.61
N ILE A 104 -7.46 9.24 -7.66
CA ILE A 104 -8.14 7.98 -7.95
C ILE A 104 -9.64 8.24 -7.85
N ASP A 105 -10.35 7.91 -8.91
CA ASP A 105 -11.81 8.04 -8.96
C ASP A 105 -12.52 6.75 -8.54
#